data_976ed0aea5275efe5ac45c9117d93418
#
_entry.id   976ed0aea5275efe5ac45c9117d93418
#
_cell.length_a   1.000
_cell.length_b   1.000
_cell.length_c   1.000
_cell.angle_alpha   90.00
_cell.angle_beta   90.00
_cell.angle_gamma   90.00
#
_symmetry.space_group_name_H-M   'P 1'
#
loop_
_entity.id
_entity.type
_entity.pdbx_description
1 polymer ?
#
loop_
_entity_poly.entity_id
_entity_poly.type
_entity_poly.pdbx_seq_one_letter_code
_entity_poly.pdbx_strand_id
1 'polypeptide(L)'
;MSILVNKSSKVVIQGITGSEGQFHGGQMLDYGTNIVSGVTPGKGGIKTLNESVPVFNSVEEAVEKTEANTSIIFVPPPFAAEAVIEASYAGIELVVCITEGVPVQDMVKVKNVLKRNNTRLIGPNCPGIITVDECKLGIMPGFICKRGNLSLIHI
;
A
#
# COMPACT_ATOMS: atom_id res chain seq x y z
N MET A 1 -8.02 2.43 18.93
CA MET A 1 -8.57 3.41 17.93
C MET A 1 -7.52 3.59 16.87
N SER A 2 -7.84 3.31 15.62
CA SER A 2 -6.95 3.49 14.47
C SER A 2 -7.14 4.89 13.88
N ILE A 3 -6.08 5.47 13.31
CA ILE A 3 -6.14 6.81 12.70
C ILE A 3 -6.27 6.71 11.18
N LEU A 4 -5.42 5.91 10.53
CA LEU A 4 -5.33 5.84 9.06
C LEU A 4 -5.74 4.49 8.48
N VAL A 5 -5.46 3.38 9.17
CA VAL A 5 -5.77 2.03 8.69
C VAL A 5 -6.43 1.20 9.78
N ASN A 6 -7.36 0.34 9.38
CA ASN A 6 -8.11 -0.55 10.28
C ASN A 6 -8.58 -1.81 9.54
N LYS A 7 -9.41 -2.63 10.15
CA LYS A 7 -9.96 -3.85 9.54
C LYS A 7 -10.79 -3.63 8.30
N SER A 8 -11.34 -2.43 8.10
CA SER A 8 -12.15 -2.09 6.92
C SER A 8 -11.31 -1.57 5.74
N SER A 9 -10.01 -1.32 5.93
CA SER A 9 -9.12 -0.89 4.85
C SER A 9 -9.01 -1.98 3.79
N LYS A 10 -9.40 -1.66 2.56
CA LYS A 10 -9.29 -2.54 1.38
C LYS A 10 -8.00 -2.22 0.65
N VAL A 11 -7.05 -3.15 0.69
CA VAL A 11 -5.67 -2.90 0.27
C VAL A 11 -5.40 -3.45 -1.13
N VAL A 12 -4.83 -2.60 -2.00
CA VAL A 12 -4.19 -3.00 -3.26
C VAL A 12 -2.67 -2.95 -3.11
N ILE A 13 -1.97 -3.99 -3.57
CA ILE A 13 -0.50 -4.05 -3.58
C ILE A 13 0.02 -3.77 -4.99
N GLN A 14 0.72 -2.66 -5.18
CA GLN A 14 1.43 -2.39 -6.44
C GLN A 14 2.81 -3.07 -6.42
N GLY A 15 3.14 -3.78 -7.51
CA GLY A 15 4.34 -4.62 -7.58
C GLY A 15 4.16 -5.99 -6.91
N ILE A 16 2.93 -6.47 -6.79
CA ILE A 16 2.57 -7.71 -6.05
C ILE A 16 3.29 -8.96 -6.58
N THR A 17 3.65 -9.02 -7.85
CA THR A 17 4.32 -10.19 -8.44
C THR A 17 5.84 -10.17 -8.29
N GLY A 18 6.41 -9.10 -7.74
CA GLY A 18 7.83 -9.02 -7.37
C GLY A 18 8.13 -9.76 -6.07
N SER A 19 9.41 -10.05 -5.80
CA SER A 19 9.84 -10.75 -4.58
C SER A 19 9.35 -10.09 -3.29
N GLU A 20 9.53 -8.78 -3.19
CA GLU A 20 9.10 -8.00 -2.02
C GLU A 20 7.57 -7.98 -1.88
N GLY A 21 6.85 -7.78 -2.99
CA GLY A 21 5.39 -7.81 -3.02
C GLY A 21 4.82 -9.15 -2.59
N GLN A 22 5.42 -10.26 -3.04
CA GLN A 22 5.03 -11.61 -2.65
C GLN A 22 5.32 -11.88 -1.16
N PHE A 23 6.53 -11.63 -0.72
CA PHE A 23 6.97 -11.93 0.64
C PHE A 23 6.18 -11.10 1.68
N HIS A 24 6.18 -9.79 1.53
CA HIS A 24 5.50 -8.90 2.47
C HIS A 24 3.97 -8.96 2.33
N GLY A 25 3.46 -9.20 1.11
CA GLY A 25 2.03 -9.44 0.88
C GLY A 25 1.54 -10.67 1.63
N GLY A 26 2.28 -11.79 1.58
CA GLY A 26 2.00 -12.97 2.39
C GLY A 26 1.95 -12.67 3.89
N GLN A 27 2.96 -11.98 4.40
CA GLN A 27 3.00 -11.59 5.81
C GLN A 27 1.85 -10.64 6.23
N MET A 28 1.40 -9.76 5.33
CA MET A 28 0.24 -8.91 5.58
C MET A 28 -1.06 -9.71 5.62
N LEU A 29 -1.22 -10.69 4.72
CA LEU A 29 -2.36 -11.62 4.76
C LEU A 29 -2.39 -12.43 6.05
N ASP A 30 -1.25 -13.01 6.44
CA ASP A 30 -1.11 -13.78 7.68
C ASP A 30 -1.44 -12.94 8.93
N TYR A 31 -1.17 -11.64 8.88
CA TYR A 31 -1.53 -10.70 9.94
C TYR A 31 -3.03 -10.37 9.99
N GLY A 32 -3.78 -10.71 8.95
CA GLY A 32 -5.20 -10.41 8.83
C GLY A 32 -5.53 -9.12 8.09
N THR A 33 -4.56 -8.53 7.37
CA THR A 33 -4.81 -7.37 6.50
C THR A 33 -5.70 -7.76 5.33
N ASN A 34 -6.75 -6.98 5.07
CA ASN A 34 -7.69 -7.21 3.98
C ASN A 34 -7.11 -6.78 2.63
N ILE A 35 -6.29 -7.66 2.03
CA ILE A 35 -5.73 -7.47 0.68
C ILE A 35 -6.76 -7.93 -0.34
N VAL A 36 -7.32 -6.99 -1.09
CA VAL A 36 -8.40 -7.27 -2.06
C VAL A 36 -7.89 -7.43 -3.48
N SER A 37 -6.70 -6.90 -3.79
CA SER A 37 -6.13 -6.96 -5.14
C SER A 37 -4.64 -6.67 -5.15
N GLY A 38 -4.00 -6.99 -6.28
CA GLY A 38 -2.65 -6.56 -6.62
C GLY A 38 -2.60 -5.96 -8.01
N VAL A 39 -1.58 -5.17 -8.26
CA VAL A 39 -1.32 -4.56 -9.57
C VAL A 39 0.09 -4.86 -10.01
N THR A 40 0.20 -5.36 -11.23
CA THR A 40 1.46 -5.47 -11.99
C THR A 40 1.13 -5.34 -13.47
N PRO A 41 1.58 -4.27 -14.14
CA PRO A 41 1.32 -4.08 -15.57
C PRO A 41 1.75 -5.28 -16.42
N GLY A 42 0.88 -5.72 -17.34
CA GLY A 42 1.11 -6.88 -18.20
C GLY A 42 0.90 -8.26 -17.54
N LYS A 43 0.48 -8.30 -16.28
CA LYS A 43 0.19 -9.56 -15.55
C LYS A 43 -1.25 -9.62 -15.02
N GLY A 44 -2.13 -8.79 -15.54
CA GLY A 44 -3.57 -8.85 -15.20
C GLY A 44 -4.18 -10.20 -15.57
N GLY A 45 -5.17 -10.62 -14.77
CA GLY A 45 -5.91 -11.87 -14.96
C GLY A 45 -5.34 -13.10 -14.26
N ILE A 46 -4.14 -13.00 -13.66
CA ILE A 46 -3.62 -14.08 -12.79
C ILE A 46 -4.06 -13.88 -11.34
N LYS A 47 -3.90 -14.92 -10.53
CA LYS A 47 -4.01 -14.83 -9.07
C LYS A 47 -2.66 -15.10 -8.42
N THR A 48 -2.44 -14.55 -7.24
CA THR A 48 -1.21 -14.66 -6.47
C THR A 48 -1.49 -14.82 -4.98
N LEU A 49 -0.47 -14.90 -4.14
CA LEU A 49 -0.60 -15.13 -2.70
C LEU A 49 -1.54 -16.30 -2.40
N ASN A 50 -1.11 -17.51 -2.79
CA ASN A 50 -1.87 -18.76 -2.69
C ASN A 50 -3.22 -18.73 -3.44
N GLU A 51 -3.23 -18.12 -4.62
CA GLU A 51 -4.41 -17.99 -5.50
C GLU A 51 -5.59 -17.20 -4.89
N SER A 52 -5.34 -16.50 -3.80
CA SER A 52 -6.38 -15.74 -3.09
C SER A 52 -6.57 -14.31 -3.60
N VAL A 53 -5.51 -13.70 -4.17
CA VAL A 53 -5.51 -12.27 -4.54
C VAL A 53 -5.47 -12.13 -6.07
N PRO A 54 -6.48 -11.51 -6.70
CA PRO A 54 -6.48 -11.21 -8.13
C PRO A 54 -5.47 -10.12 -8.46
N VAL A 55 -4.84 -10.23 -9.63
CA VAL A 55 -3.89 -9.24 -10.15
C VAL A 55 -4.51 -8.51 -11.35
N PHE A 56 -4.36 -7.18 -11.35
CA PHE A 56 -4.83 -6.29 -12.40
C PHE A 56 -3.68 -5.58 -13.10
N ASN A 57 -3.94 -4.97 -14.25
CA ASN A 57 -2.93 -4.24 -15.00
C ASN A 57 -2.75 -2.79 -14.53
N SER A 58 -3.79 -2.21 -13.91
CA SER A 58 -3.77 -0.84 -13.39
C SER A 58 -4.46 -0.74 -12.03
N VAL A 59 -4.16 0.34 -11.30
CA VAL A 59 -4.82 0.64 -10.02
C VAL A 59 -6.29 1.01 -10.25
N GLU A 60 -6.60 1.72 -11.34
CA GLU A 60 -7.98 2.07 -11.71
C GLU A 60 -8.84 0.83 -11.86
N GLU A 61 -8.38 -0.16 -12.66
CA GLU A 61 -9.08 -1.44 -12.82
C GLU A 61 -9.26 -2.16 -11.46
N ALA A 62 -8.23 -2.17 -10.62
CA ALA A 62 -8.29 -2.78 -9.31
C ALA A 62 -9.32 -2.11 -8.41
N VAL A 63 -9.38 -0.77 -8.38
CA VAL A 63 -10.35 0.00 -7.59
C VAL A 63 -11.78 -0.25 -8.09
N GLU A 64 -12.02 -0.20 -9.39
CA GLU A 64 -13.33 -0.48 -9.98
C GLU A 64 -13.88 -1.87 -9.61
N LYS A 65 -13.00 -2.89 -9.57
CA LYS A 65 -13.40 -4.28 -9.31
C LYS A 65 -13.49 -4.64 -7.84
N THR A 66 -12.73 -3.96 -6.97
CA THR A 66 -12.57 -4.39 -5.56
C THR A 66 -12.90 -3.30 -4.55
N GLU A 67 -13.13 -2.08 -5.02
CA GLU A 67 -13.34 -0.89 -4.17
C GLU A 67 -12.16 -0.65 -3.20
N ALA A 68 -10.92 -0.93 -3.66
CA ALA A 68 -9.72 -0.68 -2.88
C ALA A 68 -9.62 0.82 -2.53
N ASN A 69 -9.31 1.14 -1.27
CA ASN A 69 -9.17 2.51 -0.78
C ASN A 69 -7.77 2.83 -0.25
N THR A 70 -6.94 1.82 -0.14
CA THR A 70 -5.58 1.93 0.38
C THR A 70 -4.61 1.21 -0.55
N SER A 71 -3.50 1.86 -0.90
CA SER A 71 -2.45 1.25 -1.74
C SER A 71 -1.15 1.13 -0.98
N ILE A 72 -0.45 0.00 -1.15
CA ILE A 72 0.94 -0.16 -0.74
C ILE A 72 1.83 -0.45 -1.94
N ILE A 73 3.01 0.18 -1.99
CA ILE A 73 3.89 0.20 -3.16
C ILE A 73 5.22 -0.49 -2.85
N PHE A 74 5.53 -1.54 -3.62
CA PHE A 74 6.79 -2.30 -3.63
C PHE A 74 7.49 -2.27 -4.99
N VAL A 75 7.18 -1.29 -5.85
CA VAL A 75 7.83 -1.18 -7.16
C VAL A 75 9.23 -0.57 -7.04
N PRO A 76 10.14 -0.83 -8.00
CA PRO A 76 11.48 -0.25 -8.01
C PRO A 76 11.48 1.29 -8.05
N PRO A 77 12.55 1.96 -7.54
CA PRO A 77 12.61 3.43 -7.40
C PRO A 77 12.24 4.24 -8.64
N PRO A 78 12.66 3.87 -9.87
CA PRO A 78 12.30 4.64 -11.06
C PRO A 78 10.80 4.71 -11.36
N PHE A 79 10.01 3.78 -10.83
CA PHE A 79 8.58 3.65 -11.09
C PHE A 79 7.70 4.03 -9.90
N ALA A 80 8.30 4.26 -8.72
CA ALA A 80 7.55 4.48 -7.49
C ALA A 80 6.74 5.77 -7.52
N ALA A 81 7.28 6.85 -8.08
CA ALA A 81 6.57 8.12 -8.20
C ALA A 81 5.33 8.00 -9.10
N GLU A 82 5.45 7.32 -10.24
CA GLU A 82 4.31 7.08 -11.15
C GLU A 82 3.26 6.18 -10.48
N ALA A 83 3.68 5.18 -9.72
CA ALA A 83 2.78 4.31 -8.96
C ALA A 83 1.97 5.09 -7.90
N VAL A 84 2.58 6.09 -7.24
CA VAL A 84 1.86 6.99 -6.31
C VAL A 84 0.87 7.86 -7.06
N ILE A 85 1.27 8.42 -8.20
CA ILE A 85 0.42 9.28 -9.05
C ILE A 85 -0.77 8.49 -9.59
N GLU A 86 -0.55 7.28 -10.10
CA GLU A 86 -1.58 6.37 -10.59
C GLU A 86 -2.61 6.08 -9.49
N ALA A 87 -2.15 5.69 -8.29
CA ALA A 87 -3.04 5.44 -7.16
C ALA A 87 -3.88 6.68 -6.79
N SER A 88 -3.28 7.86 -6.84
CA SER A 88 -3.98 9.12 -6.55
C SER A 88 -5.07 9.43 -7.59
N TYR A 89 -4.81 9.21 -8.87
CA TYR A 89 -5.83 9.40 -9.92
C TYR A 89 -6.94 8.34 -9.88
N ALA A 90 -6.62 7.12 -9.45
CA ALA A 90 -7.61 6.06 -9.23
C ALA A 90 -8.50 6.28 -7.99
N GLY A 91 -8.31 7.37 -7.23
CA GLY A 91 -9.14 7.72 -6.07
C GLY A 91 -8.72 7.02 -4.77
N ILE A 92 -7.54 6.45 -4.69
CA ILE A 92 -7.01 5.88 -3.45
C ILE A 92 -6.83 6.97 -2.39
N GLU A 93 -7.39 6.75 -1.21
CA GLU A 93 -7.36 7.72 -0.10
C GLU A 93 -6.00 7.74 0.63
N LEU A 94 -5.39 6.56 0.79
CA LEU A 94 -4.10 6.39 1.47
C LEU A 94 -3.13 5.58 0.62
N VAL A 95 -1.95 6.14 0.37
CA VAL A 95 -0.82 5.45 -0.28
C VAL A 95 0.32 5.29 0.71
N VAL A 96 0.85 4.07 0.82
CA VAL A 96 2.04 3.75 1.60
C VAL A 96 3.14 3.32 0.64
N CYS A 97 4.18 4.15 0.47
CA CYS A 97 5.29 3.87 -0.43
C CYS A 97 6.51 3.41 0.36
N ILE A 98 6.82 2.10 0.27
CA ILE A 98 7.96 1.50 0.97
C ILE A 98 9.28 1.86 0.29
N THR A 99 9.26 1.98 -1.03
CA THR A 99 10.43 2.13 -1.89
C THR A 99 11.37 3.24 -1.44
N GLU A 100 12.64 2.90 -1.32
CA GLU A 100 13.76 3.80 -1.06
C GLU A 100 14.37 4.29 -2.39
N GLY A 101 15.10 5.42 -2.36
CA GLY A 101 15.87 5.91 -3.52
C GLY A 101 15.03 6.60 -4.59
N VAL A 102 13.81 7.02 -4.30
CA VAL A 102 12.99 7.79 -5.24
C VAL A 102 13.59 9.19 -5.42
N PRO A 103 13.82 9.66 -6.68
CA PRO A 103 14.41 10.97 -6.94
C PRO A 103 13.58 12.12 -6.37
N VAL A 104 14.25 13.10 -5.77
CA VAL A 104 13.57 14.27 -5.17
C VAL A 104 12.71 15.02 -6.18
N GLN A 105 13.18 15.17 -7.44
CA GLN A 105 12.43 15.86 -8.49
C GLN A 105 11.11 15.14 -8.83
N ASP A 106 11.10 13.81 -8.78
CA ASP A 106 9.88 13.04 -9.01
C ASP A 106 8.91 13.20 -7.84
N MET A 107 9.42 13.31 -6.61
CA MET A 107 8.59 13.60 -5.44
C MET A 107 7.99 15.01 -5.45
N VAL A 108 8.63 15.99 -6.11
CA VAL A 108 8.02 17.32 -6.35
C VAL A 108 6.78 17.18 -7.24
N LYS A 109 6.84 16.36 -8.30
CA LYS A 109 5.69 16.07 -9.17
C LYS A 109 4.57 15.38 -8.38
N VAL A 110 4.91 14.33 -7.65
CA VAL A 110 3.97 13.61 -6.77
C VAL A 110 3.26 14.57 -5.84
N LYS A 111 4.01 15.42 -5.11
CA LYS A 111 3.42 16.37 -4.15
C LYS A 111 2.44 17.34 -4.81
N ASN A 112 2.72 17.77 -6.05
CA ASN A 112 1.82 18.63 -6.81
C ASN A 112 0.51 17.94 -7.20
N VAL A 113 0.56 16.66 -7.55
CA VAL A 113 -0.65 15.84 -7.84
C VAL A 113 -1.45 15.63 -6.55
N LEU A 114 -0.81 15.19 -5.48
CA LEU A 114 -1.47 14.92 -4.20
C LEU A 114 -2.16 16.16 -3.59
N LYS A 115 -1.66 17.36 -3.85
CA LYS A 115 -2.33 18.61 -3.43
C LYS A 115 -3.68 18.86 -4.11
N ARG A 116 -3.88 18.29 -5.30
CA ARG A 116 -5.10 18.45 -6.09
C ARG A 116 -6.12 17.32 -5.83
N ASN A 117 -5.63 16.19 -5.39
CA ASN A 117 -6.41 15.00 -5.09
C ASN A 117 -6.44 14.78 -3.57
N ASN A 118 -7.48 14.15 -3.07
CA ASN A 118 -7.62 13.91 -1.63
C ASN A 118 -6.88 12.63 -1.17
N THR A 119 -5.64 12.44 -1.67
CA THR A 119 -4.81 11.27 -1.36
C THR A 119 -3.74 11.64 -0.35
N ARG A 120 -3.63 10.87 0.72
CA ARG A 120 -2.55 10.98 1.70
C ARG A 120 -1.43 10.00 1.36
N LEU A 121 -0.18 10.45 1.47
CA LEU A 121 1.02 9.63 1.27
C LEU A 121 1.80 9.46 2.57
N ILE A 122 2.19 8.22 2.86
CA ILE A 122 3.20 7.85 3.85
C ILE A 122 4.42 7.34 3.08
N GLY A 123 5.59 7.87 3.36
CA GLY A 123 6.81 7.61 2.60
C GLY A 123 7.08 8.67 1.51
N PRO A 124 7.93 8.39 0.50
CA PRO A 124 8.68 7.13 0.31
C PRO A 124 9.69 6.84 1.42
N ASN A 125 10.42 5.72 1.28
CA ASN A 125 11.42 5.28 2.27
C ASN A 125 10.83 5.21 3.69
N CYS A 126 9.83 4.37 3.88
CA CYS A 126 9.21 4.12 5.17
C CYS A 126 9.01 2.61 5.40
N PRO A 127 8.95 2.15 6.66
CA PRO A 127 8.66 0.75 6.97
C PRO A 127 7.18 0.37 6.84
N GLY A 128 6.32 1.36 6.60
CA GLY A 128 4.88 1.18 6.55
C GLY A 128 4.15 1.70 7.79
N ILE A 129 2.96 1.18 8.01
CA ILE A 129 2.08 1.53 9.14
C ILE A 129 1.40 0.27 9.67
N ILE A 130 1.17 0.22 10.98
CA ILE A 130 0.46 -0.87 11.63
C ILE A 130 -0.55 -0.35 12.66
N THR A 131 -1.77 -0.86 12.58
CA THR A 131 -2.75 -0.78 13.67
C THR A 131 -2.83 -2.16 14.29
N VAL A 132 -2.37 -2.28 15.54
CA VAL A 132 -2.20 -3.56 16.22
C VAL A 132 -3.52 -4.33 16.28
N ASP A 133 -3.48 -5.63 15.93
CA ASP A 133 -4.61 -6.56 15.84
C ASP A 133 -5.66 -6.19 14.76
N GLU A 134 -5.38 -5.21 13.90
CA GLU A 134 -6.34 -4.75 12.90
C GLU A 134 -5.79 -4.79 11.46
N CYS A 135 -4.67 -4.10 11.21
CA CYS A 135 -4.13 -3.95 9.86
C CYS A 135 -2.63 -3.67 9.89
N LYS A 136 -1.88 -4.40 9.09
CA LYS A 136 -0.45 -4.17 8.87
C LYS A 136 -0.23 -3.85 7.39
N LEU A 137 0.43 -2.73 7.10
CA LEU A 137 0.88 -2.33 5.77
C LEU A 137 2.39 -2.08 5.81
N GLY A 138 3.17 -2.93 5.17
CA GLY A 138 4.61 -2.76 5.07
C GLY A 138 5.44 -3.89 5.64
N ILE A 139 6.71 -3.55 5.91
CA ILE A 139 7.76 -4.50 6.24
C ILE A 139 7.96 -4.74 7.75
N MET A 140 7.28 -3.97 8.60
CA MET A 140 7.40 -4.12 10.05
C MET A 140 6.98 -5.51 10.51
N PRO A 141 7.75 -6.18 11.42
CA PRO A 141 7.36 -7.47 11.96
C PRO A 141 6.17 -7.32 12.90
N GLY A 142 5.00 -7.85 12.50
CA GLY A 142 3.75 -7.69 13.25
C GLY A 142 3.77 -8.32 14.64
N PHE A 143 4.54 -9.40 14.83
CA PHE A 143 4.60 -10.15 16.10
C PHE A 143 5.24 -9.37 17.26
N ILE A 144 6.01 -8.31 16.97
CA ILE A 144 6.60 -7.47 18.04
C ILE A 144 5.67 -6.37 18.52
N CYS A 145 4.60 -6.08 17.78
CA CYS A 145 3.65 -5.04 18.10
C CYS A 145 2.54 -5.60 18.99
N LYS A 146 2.31 -4.99 20.14
CA LYS A 146 1.25 -5.37 21.08
C LYS A 146 0.39 -4.18 21.40
N ARG A 147 -0.90 -4.41 21.63
CA ARG A 147 -1.83 -3.37 22.08
C ARG A 147 -1.41 -2.83 23.45
N GLY A 148 -1.35 -1.52 23.59
CA GLY A 148 -0.91 -0.85 24.82
C GLY A 148 -1.50 0.53 24.96
N ASN A 149 -1.17 1.18 26.07
CA ASN A 149 -1.66 2.52 26.43
C ASN A 149 -0.57 3.61 26.26
N LEU A 150 0.57 3.27 25.65
CA LEU A 150 1.65 4.22 25.42
C LEU A 150 1.40 5.01 24.13
N SER A 151 1.51 6.33 24.22
CA SER A 151 1.47 7.22 23.06
C SER A 151 2.58 8.26 23.16
N LEU A 152 3.22 8.58 22.02
CA LEU A 152 4.18 9.67 21.91
C LEU A 152 3.53 11.00 21.46
N ILE A 153 2.27 10.97 21.08
CA ILE A 153 1.57 12.12 20.48
C ILE A 153 0.51 12.69 21.42
N HIS A 154 -0.16 11.81 22.17
CA HIS A 154 -1.25 12.19 23.07
C HIS A 154 -0.70 12.40 24.50
N ILE A 155 -0.13 13.55 24.74
CA ILE A 155 0.37 13.97 26.05
C ILE A 155 -0.64 14.90 26.70
#